data_250abb7a1d20c7924b0b791d83658b6e
#
_entry.id   250abb7a1d20c7924b0b791d83658b6e
#
_cell.length_a   1.000
_cell.length_b   1.000
_cell.length_c   1.000
_cell.angle_alpha   90.00
_cell.angle_beta   90.00
_cell.angle_gamma   90.00
#
_symmetry.space_group_name_H-M   'P 1'
#
loop_
_entity.id
_entity.type
_entity.pdbx_description
1 polymer ?
#
loop_
_entity_poly.entity_id
_entity_poly.type
_entity_poly.pdbx_seq_one_letter_code
_entity_poly.pdbx_strand_id
1 'polypeptide(L)'
;DPDVAAARLKTYGALLNEPAKLIGEVDKSDAAKKLLDTMADNSETGLPYRNQLWTEYLVNMQEYRQSQKTIHWLVYGFTAASVLCILWGLFNRYRRRQFYGRLYERFPELKGQLDHLQTASDYADDYRGLYLYKGSLICLGLRMAVLPINELASLTLNKIVSQGRYGVKQVNYFFRARDVKGQFHTFRAYHGRKKTLAEDLETFLVVIGQRYPDLQIASK
;
A
#
# COMPACT_ATOMS: atom_id res chain seq x y z
N ASP A 1 -18.17 -20.18 41.49
CA ASP A 1 -17.41 -21.08 42.37
C ASP A 1 -16.86 -20.26 43.53
N PRO A 2 -17.32 -20.50 44.78
CA PRO A 2 -16.95 -19.69 45.95
C PRO A 2 -15.44 -19.74 46.24
N ASP A 3 -14.78 -20.83 45.88
CA ASP A 3 -13.34 -21.02 46.14
C ASP A 3 -12.50 -20.15 45.19
N VAL A 4 -12.95 -19.95 43.97
CA VAL A 4 -12.32 -19.03 43.01
C VAL A 4 -12.50 -17.57 43.43
N ALA A 5 -13.68 -17.23 43.95
CA ALA A 5 -13.93 -15.90 44.48
C ALA A 5 -13.09 -15.62 45.73
N ALA A 6 -12.96 -16.56 46.66
CA ALA A 6 -12.14 -16.43 47.85
C ALA A 6 -10.65 -16.32 47.52
N ALA A 7 -10.15 -17.10 46.54
CA ALA A 7 -8.77 -17.01 46.07
C ALA A 7 -8.48 -15.64 45.41
N ARG A 8 -9.41 -15.11 44.61
CA ARG A 8 -9.31 -13.78 44.04
C ARG A 8 -9.31 -12.68 45.10
N LEU A 9 -10.22 -12.75 46.07
CA LEU A 9 -10.28 -11.85 47.23
C LEU A 9 -8.94 -11.76 47.96
N LYS A 10 -8.33 -12.92 48.21
CA LYS A 10 -7.03 -13.04 48.89
C LYS A 10 -5.91 -12.39 48.06
N THR A 11 -5.94 -12.54 46.75
CA THR A 11 -5.01 -11.95 45.82
C THR A 11 -5.17 -10.43 45.76
N TYR A 12 -6.40 -9.93 45.70
CA TYR A 12 -6.66 -8.49 45.68
C TYR A 12 -6.34 -7.81 47.03
N GLY A 13 -6.63 -8.50 48.16
CA GLY A 13 -6.24 -8.03 49.47
C GLY A 13 -4.73 -7.89 49.65
N ALA A 14 -3.94 -8.80 49.09
CA ALA A 14 -2.49 -8.71 49.07
C ALA A 14 -1.98 -7.58 48.20
N LEU A 15 -2.67 -7.28 47.06
CA LEU A 15 -2.33 -6.18 46.17
C LEU A 15 -2.64 -4.81 46.75
N LEU A 16 -3.72 -4.69 47.52
CA LEU A 16 -4.10 -3.45 48.21
C LEU A 16 -3.09 -3.05 49.29
N ASN A 17 -2.41 -4.00 49.91
CA ASN A 17 -1.35 -3.75 50.90
C ASN A 17 -0.01 -3.33 50.24
N GLU A 18 0.11 -3.45 48.92
CA GLU A 18 1.30 -3.06 48.16
C GLU A 18 0.91 -2.15 46.97
N PRO A 19 0.41 -0.93 47.21
CA PRO A 19 -0.14 -0.05 46.15
C PRO A 19 0.85 0.26 45.03
N ALA A 20 2.15 0.19 45.28
CA ALA A 20 3.17 0.38 44.24
C ALA A 20 3.15 -0.68 43.13
N LYS A 21 2.48 -1.82 43.34
CA LYS A 21 2.32 -2.88 42.35
C LYS A 21 0.99 -2.83 41.58
N LEU A 22 0.10 -1.91 41.92
CA LEU A 22 -1.17 -1.68 41.27
C LEU A 22 -0.96 -0.87 39.98
N ILE A 23 -0.29 -1.46 39.02
CA ILE A 23 -0.13 -0.90 37.69
C ILE A 23 -0.96 -1.73 36.74
N GLY A 24 -1.98 -1.11 36.08
CA GLY A 24 -2.80 -1.84 35.13
C GLY A 24 -4.05 -1.10 34.71
N GLU A 25 -4.89 -1.78 33.94
CA GLU A 25 -6.18 -1.28 33.50
C GLU A 25 -7.27 -1.59 34.55
N VAL A 26 -8.17 -0.65 34.69
CA VAL A 26 -9.30 -0.74 35.62
C VAL A 26 -10.30 -1.79 35.15
N ASP A 27 -10.55 -2.80 35.97
CA ASP A 27 -11.58 -3.79 35.68
C ASP A 27 -12.97 -3.24 36.08
N LYS A 28 -13.77 -2.86 35.09
CA LYS A 28 -15.15 -2.37 35.22
C LYS A 28 -16.18 -3.48 35.03
N SER A 29 -15.79 -4.75 35.00
CA SER A 29 -16.70 -5.86 34.77
C SER A 29 -17.75 -5.97 35.92
N ASP A 30 -18.91 -6.54 35.60
CA ASP A 30 -19.93 -6.82 36.60
C ASP A 30 -19.45 -7.80 37.69
N ALA A 31 -18.48 -8.65 37.35
CA ALA A 31 -17.84 -9.51 38.32
C ALA A 31 -17.00 -8.73 39.34
N ALA A 32 -16.25 -7.71 38.88
CA ALA A 32 -15.49 -6.83 39.76
C ALA A 32 -16.41 -5.98 40.66
N LYS A 33 -17.52 -5.45 40.12
CA LYS A 33 -18.53 -4.75 40.94
C LYS A 33 -19.10 -5.65 42.03
N LYS A 34 -19.52 -6.87 41.65
CA LYS A 34 -20.07 -7.83 42.59
C LYS A 34 -19.09 -8.21 43.70
N LEU A 35 -17.81 -8.30 43.35
CA LEU A 35 -16.73 -8.56 44.32
C LEU A 35 -16.58 -7.37 45.29
N LEU A 36 -16.58 -6.14 44.78
CA LEU A 36 -16.53 -4.93 45.59
C LEU A 36 -17.73 -4.79 46.53
N ASP A 37 -18.95 -5.09 46.03
CA ASP A 37 -20.16 -5.08 46.85
C ASP A 37 -20.07 -6.12 48.00
N THR A 38 -19.58 -7.34 47.67
CA THR A 38 -19.38 -8.41 48.69
C THR A 38 -18.33 -8.00 49.74
N MET A 39 -17.26 -7.31 49.32
CA MET A 39 -16.23 -6.81 50.24
C MET A 39 -16.78 -5.69 51.13
N ALA A 40 -17.61 -4.81 50.57
CA ALA A 40 -18.24 -3.73 51.33
C ALA A 40 -19.25 -4.26 52.34
N ASP A 41 -20.03 -5.26 51.98
CA ASP A 41 -21.06 -5.86 52.86
C ASP A 41 -20.43 -6.68 54.01
N ASN A 42 -19.25 -7.24 53.80
CA ASN A 42 -18.51 -8.01 54.84
C ASN A 42 -17.63 -7.10 55.72
N SER A 43 -17.58 -5.81 55.50
CA SER A 43 -16.78 -4.91 56.33
C SER A 43 -17.60 -4.48 57.54
N GLU A 44 -17.02 -4.59 58.75
CA GLU A 44 -17.67 -4.13 60.01
C GLU A 44 -17.95 -2.63 60.07
N THR A 45 -17.36 -1.88 59.11
CA THR A 45 -17.45 -0.40 59.05
C THR A 45 -18.51 0.16 58.12
N GLY A 46 -19.18 -0.66 57.30
CA GLY A 46 -20.37 -0.29 56.54
C GLY A 46 -20.17 0.78 55.45
N LEU A 47 -21.14 1.65 55.30
CA LEU A 47 -21.29 2.66 54.25
C LEU A 47 -20.11 3.57 53.89
N PRO A 48 -19.19 4.00 54.79
CA PRO A 48 -18.09 4.86 54.42
C PRO A 48 -17.09 4.19 53.45
N TYR A 49 -16.87 2.90 53.61
CA TYR A 49 -15.99 2.14 52.75
C TYR A 49 -16.57 1.91 51.33
N ARG A 50 -17.85 1.80 51.21
CA ARG A 50 -18.49 1.62 49.91
C ARG A 50 -18.23 2.79 48.98
N ASN A 51 -18.29 4.02 49.46
CA ASN A 51 -18.02 5.22 48.70
C ASN A 51 -16.51 5.37 48.34
N GLN A 52 -15.61 4.91 49.19
CA GLN A 52 -14.17 4.92 48.91
C GLN A 52 -13.78 3.82 47.92
N LEU A 53 -14.31 2.61 48.05
CA LEU A 53 -14.04 1.50 47.14
C LEU A 53 -14.58 1.74 45.72
N TRP A 54 -15.63 2.53 45.53
CA TRP A 54 -16.13 2.88 44.22
C TRP A 54 -15.24 3.88 43.46
N THR A 55 -14.35 4.57 44.13
CA THR A 55 -13.35 5.46 43.54
C THR A 55 -12.03 4.73 43.29
N GLU A 56 -11.78 3.60 43.96
CA GLU A 56 -10.60 2.78 43.79
C GLU A 56 -10.95 1.58 42.89
N TYR A 57 -10.39 1.57 41.74
CA TYR A 57 -10.67 0.56 40.73
C TYR A 57 -9.82 -0.68 40.93
N LEU A 58 -10.43 -1.86 40.80
CA LEU A 58 -9.69 -3.11 40.71
C LEU A 58 -8.94 -3.22 39.39
N VAL A 59 -7.68 -3.52 39.46
CA VAL A 59 -6.82 -3.60 38.30
C VAL A 59 -6.72 -5.03 37.81
N ASN A 60 -7.19 -5.31 36.61
CA ASN A 60 -6.99 -6.61 35.96
C ASN A 60 -5.63 -6.64 35.26
N MET A 61 -4.62 -7.10 35.97
CA MET A 61 -3.25 -7.18 35.47
C MET A 61 -3.09 -8.09 34.25
N GLN A 62 -3.96 -9.05 34.07
CA GLN A 62 -3.89 -9.96 32.92
C GLN A 62 -4.39 -9.28 31.65
N GLU A 63 -5.51 -8.58 31.72
CA GLU A 63 -6.04 -7.79 30.59
C GLU A 63 -5.12 -6.63 30.25
N TYR A 64 -4.59 -5.93 31.24
CA TYR A 64 -3.61 -4.88 31.02
C TYR A 64 -2.38 -5.39 30.26
N ARG A 65 -1.78 -6.50 30.65
CA ARG A 65 -0.63 -7.09 29.95
C ARG A 65 -0.97 -7.52 28.53
N GLN A 66 -2.18 -8.00 28.30
CA GLN A 66 -2.63 -8.39 26.97
C GLN A 66 -2.86 -7.17 26.08
N SER A 67 -3.48 -6.12 26.62
CA SER A 67 -3.67 -4.82 25.94
C SER A 67 -2.32 -4.20 25.57
N GLN A 68 -1.35 -4.18 26.48
CA GLN A 68 0.00 -3.70 26.22
C GLN A 68 0.71 -4.47 25.10
N LYS A 69 0.62 -5.80 25.09
CA LYS A 69 1.18 -6.60 23.98
C LYS A 69 0.56 -6.23 22.63
N THR A 70 -0.76 -6.06 22.60
CA THR A 70 -1.47 -5.66 21.36
C THR A 70 -1.02 -4.30 20.88
N ILE A 71 -0.87 -3.32 21.77
CA ILE A 71 -0.36 -1.98 21.45
C ILE A 71 1.06 -2.06 20.88
N HIS A 72 1.95 -2.83 21.49
CA HIS A 72 3.31 -3.01 20.98
C HIS A 72 3.32 -3.61 19.56
N TRP A 73 2.51 -4.63 19.29
CA TRP A 73 2.40 -5.22 17.96
C TRP A 73 1.88 -4.21 16.92
N LEU A 74 0.90 -3.38 17.30
CA LEU A 74 0.41 -2.31 16.43
C LEU A 74 1.51 -1.28 16.14
N VAL A 75 2.23 -0.82 17.16
CA VAL A 75 3.34 0.13 17.00
C VAL A 75 4.41 -0.43 16.07
N TYR A 76 4.84 -1.69 16.28
CA TYR A 76 5.81 -2.33 15.40
C TYR A 76 5.28 -2.49 13.97
N GLY A 77 4.02 -2.87 13.80
CA GLY A 77 3.37 -2.97 12.50
C GLY A 77 3.35 -1.64 11.73
N PHE A 78 2.95 -0.55 12.39
CA PHE A 78 2.95 0.79 11.79
C PHE A 78 4.37 1.28 11.48
N THR A 79 5.32 1.03 12.36
CA THR A 79 6.72 1.41 12.13
C THR A 79 7.29 0.67 10.92
N ALA A 80 7.09 -0.63 10.83
CA ALA A 80 7.53 -1.43 9.69
C ALA A 80 6.88 -0.97 8.38
N ALA A 81 5.56 -0.71 8.39
CA ALA A 81 4.83 -0.17 7.23
C ALA A 81 5.39 1.19 6.79
N SER A 82 5.68 2.09 7.73
CA SER A 82 6.27 3.41 7.45
C SER A 82 7.64 3.29 6.80
N VAL A 83 8.50 2.42 7.32
CA VAL A 83 9.83 2.16 6.73
C VAL A 83 9.70 1.63 5.31
N LEU A 84 8.78 0.67 5.06
CA LEU A 84 8.52 0.14 3.72
C LEU A 84 8.03 1.23 2.75
N CYS A 85 7.16 2.13 3.20
CA CYS A 85 6.68 3.27 2.39
C CYS A 85 7.83 4.22 2.02
N ILE A 86 8.72 4.52 2.96
CA ILE A 86 9.90 5.37 2.71
C ILE A 86 10.83 4.70 1.69
N LEU A 87 11.16 3.42 1.88
CA LEU A 87 12.01 2.66 0.97
C LEU A 87 11.40 2.59 -0.43
N TRP A 88 10.09 2.37 -0.53
CA TRP A 88 9.36 2.41 -1.80
C TRP A 88 9.44 3.77 -2.49
N GLY A 89 9.28 4.85 -1.73
CA GLY A 89 9.41 6.22 -2.22
C GLY A 89 10.82 6.51 -2.77
N LEU A 90 11.85 6.13 -2.02
CA LEU A 90 13.26 6.27 -2.43
C LEU A 90 13.56 5.45 -3.69
N PHE A 91 13.09 4.21 -3.75
CA PHE A 91 13.26 3.34 -4.91
C PHE A 91 12.60 3.93 -6.17
N ASN A 92 11.37 4.45 -6.04
CA ASN A 92 10.68 5.10 -7.15
C ASN A 92 11.41 6.37 -7.60
N ARG A 93 11.92 7.18 -6.66
CA ARG A 93 12.71 8.37 -6.97
C ARG A 93 13.99 8.01 -7.71
N TYR A 94 14.70 6.98 -7.27
CA TYR A 94 15.90 6.48 -7.91
C TYR A 94 15.63 6.01 -9.36
N ARG A 95 14.59 5.21 -9.56
CA ARG A 95 14.16 4.75 -10.89
C ARG A 95 13.82 5.90 -11.83
N ARG A 96 13.07 6.90 -11.35
CA ARG A 96 12.74 8.11 -12.13
C ARG A 96 14.00 8.85 -12.53
N ARG A 97 14.95 9.01 -11.61
CA ARG A 97 16.20 9.72 -11.88
C ARG A 97 17.02 9.00 -12.95
N GLN A 98 17.13 7.68 -12.89
CA GLN A 98 17.78 6.89 -13.92
C GLN A 98 17.10 6.99 -15.28
N PHE A 99 15.78 6.97 -15.31
CA PHE A 99 15.01 7.13 -16.53
C PHE A 99 15.27 8.49 -17.18
N TYR A 100 15.12 9.57 -16.42
CA TYR A 100 15.36 10.92 -16.95
C TYR A 100 16.83 11.14 -17.34
N GLY A 101 17.77 10.52 -16.62
CA GLY A 101 19.18 10.51 -17.02
C GLY A 101 19.35 9.96 -18.43
N ARG A 102 18.88 8.74 -18.69
CA ARG A 102 18.93 8.11 -20.01
C ARG A 102 18.17 8.88 -21.09
N LEU A 103 17.00 9.45 -20.72
CA LEU A 103 16.21 10.27 -21.65
C LEU A 103 17.00 11.50 -22.10
N TYR A 104 17.60 12.23 -21.16
CA TYR A 104 18.36 13.47 -21.45
C TYR A 104 19.74 13.22 -22.05
N GLU A 105 20.37 12.08 -21.79
CA GLU A 105 21.56 11.64 -22.49
C GLU A 105 21.29 11.41 -23.97
N ARG A 106 20.13 10.80 -24.27
CA ARG A 106 19.72 10.54 -25.66
C ARG A 106 19.12 11.73 -26.37
N PHE A 107 18.36 12.53 -25.64
CA PHE A 107 17.66 13.71 -26.15
C PHE A 107 17.93 14.93 -25.25
N PRO A 108 19.09 15.58 -25.39
CA PRO A 108 19.48 16.71 -24.54
C PRO A 108 18.52 17.89 -24.63
N GLU A 109 17.85 18.05 -25.78
CA GLU A 109 16.83 19.09 -26.03
C GLU A 109 15.59 18.98 -25.17
N LEU A 110 15.28 17.79 -24.65
CA LEU A 110 14.14 17.57 -23.76
C LEU A 110 14.42 17.97 -22.31
N LYS A 111 15.67 18.33 -21.99
CA LYS A 111 16.03 18.72 -20.63
C LYS A 111 15.36 20.03 -20.22
N GLY A 112 14.40 19.92 -19.31
CA GLY A 112 13.61 21.05 -18.82
C GLY A 112 12.43 21.47 -19.72
N GLN A 113 12.22 20.80 -20.86
CA GLN A 113 11.19 21.12 -21.85
C GLN A 113 10.49 19.85 -22.34
N LEU A 114 9.91 19.08 -21.44
CA LEU A 114 9.18 17.83 -21.80
C LEU A 114 7.95 18.09 -22.65
N ASP A 115 7.42 19.32 -22.64
CA ASP A 115 6.29 19.75 -23.49
C ASP A 115 6.64 19.67 -24.98
N HIS A 116 7.92 19.71 -25.34
CA HIS A 116 8.37 19.44 -26.71
C HIS A 116 8.00 18.03 -27.22
N LEU A 117 7.83 17.06 -26.32
CA LEU A 117 7.34 15.75 -26.74
C LEU A 117 5.93 15.81 -27.32
N GLN A 118 5.06 16.68 -26.82
CA GLN A 118 3.69 16.84 -27.32
C GLN A 118 3.67 17.42 -28.75
N THR A 119 4.53 18.39 -29.02
CA THR A 119 4.51 19.16 -30.28
C THR A 119 5.43 18.57 -31.35
N ALA A 120 6.53 17.93 -30.95
CA ALA A 120 7.56 17.47 -31.88
C ALA A 120 7.60 15.95 -32.06
N SER A 121 6.73 15.19 -31.40
CA SER A 121 6.61 13.75 -31.58
C SER A 121 5.82 13.41 -32.85
N ASP A 122 6.22 12.33 -33.50
CA ASP A 122 5.49 11.77 -34.64
C ASP A 122 4.12 11.21 -34.23
N TYR A 123 4.02 10.78 -32.97
CA TYR A 123 2.79 10.42 -32.28
C TYR A 123 2.90 10.82 -30.82
N ALA A 124 1.88 11.47 -30.30
CA ALA A 124 1.80 11.91 -28.92
C ALA A 124 0.45 11.50 -28.31
N ASP A 125 0.50 10.78 -27.21
CA ASP A 125 -0.66 10.46 -26.37
C ASP A 125 -0.35 10.85 -24.92
N ASP A 126 -0.67 12.09 -24.58
CA ASP A 126 -0.39 12.66 -23.26
C ASP A 126 -1.15 11.94 -22.14
N TYR A 127 -2.37 11.47 -22.44
CA TYR A 127 -3.19 10.77 -21.47
C TYR A 127 -2.54 9.46 -20.99
N ARG A 128 -1.82 8.78 -21.90
CA ARG A 128 -1.11 7.54 -21.61
C ARG A 128 0.36 7.74 -21.38
N GLY A 129 0.88 8.93 -21.69
CA GLY A 129 2.30 9.23 -21.64
C GLY A 129 3.10 8.41 -22.66
N LEU A 130 2.53 8.17 -23.86
CA LEU A 130 3.14 7.43 -24.96
C LEU A 130 3.54 8.40 -26.08
N TYR A 131 4.80 8.41 -26.42
CA TYR A 131 5.34 9.28 -27.47
C TYR A 131 6.23 8.50 -28.41
N LEU A 132 6.09 8.78 -29.70
CA LEU A 132 7.02 8.35 -30.73
C LEU A 132 7.86 9.55 -31.14
N TYR A 133 9.10 9.62 -30.64
CA TYR A 133 9.97 10.74 -30.82
C TYR A 133 11.33 10.33 -31.38
N LYS A 134 11.71 10.89 -32.54
CA LYS A 134 13.00 10.64 -33.22
C LYS A 134 13.38 9.15 -33.25
N GLY A 135 12.46 8.30 -33.68
CA GLY A 135 12.69 6.86 -33.80
C GLY A 135 12.81 6.10 -32.46
N SER A 136 12.32 6.69 -31.38
CA SER A 136 12.30 6.06 -30.08
C SER A 136 10.88 6.09 -29.49
N LEU A 137 10.48 4.98 -28.91
CA LEU A 137 9.26 4.88 -28.13
C LEU A 137 9.56 5.32 -26.70
N ILE A 138 8.95 6.42 -26.29
CA ILE A 138 9.07 7.01 -24.95
C ILE A 138 7.78 6.76 -24.18
N CYS A 139 7.89 6.13 -23.02
CA CYS A 139 6.78 5.92 -22.09
C CYS A 139 7.04 6.69 -20.81
N LEU A 140 6.17 7.66 -20.48
CA LEU A 140 6.23 8.45 -19.24
C LEU A 140 5.30 7.91 -18.13
N GLY A 141 4.60 6.79 -18.39
CA GLY A 141 3.63 6.20 -17.48
C GLY A 141 4.24 5.49 -16.26
N LEU A 142 3.47 4.56 -15.68
CA LEU A 142 3.85 3.82 -14.46
C LEU A 142 5.18 3.05 -14.58
N ARG A 143 5.54 2.60 -15.77
CA ARG A 143 6.83 2.00 -16.08
C ARG A 143 7.49 2.82 -17.17
N MET A 144 8.23 3.82 -16.75
CA MET A 144 8.96 4.69 -17.65
C MET A 144 9.99 3.91 -18.45
N ALA A 145 9.98 4.09 -19.76
CA ALA A 145 10.94 3.45 -20.68
C ALA A 145 11.26 4.36 -21.87
N VAL A 146 12.48 4.29 -22.36
CA VAL A 146 12.93 4.84 -23.64
C VAL A 146 13.48 3.69 -24.44
N LEU A 147 12.79 3.35 -25.52
CA LEU A 147 13.13 2.19 -26.36
C LEU A 147 13.37 2.65 -27.79
N PRO A 148 14.60 2.54 -28.30
CA PRO A 148 14.88 2.81 -29.70
C PRO A 148 14.17 1.76 -30.56
N ILE A 149 13.42 2.18 -31.56
CA ILE A 149 12.63 1.25 -32.39
C ILE A 149 13.55 0.36 -33.23
N ASN A 150 14.65 0.90 -33.69
CA ASN A 150 15.66 0.13 -34.43
C ASN A 150 16.34 -0.99 -33.62
N GLU A 151 16.23 -0.94 -32.31
CA GLU A 151 16.72 -1.99 -31.41
C GLU A 151 15.61 -2.99 -31.03
N LEU A 152 14.38 -2.80 -31.50
CA LEU A 152 13.26 -3.69 -31.23
C LEU A 152 13.09 -4.72 -32.35
N ALA A 153 12.96 -5.98 -31.95
CA ALA A 153 12.59 -7.08 -32.84
C ALA A 153 11.07 -7.23 -32.96
N SER A 154 10.34 -7.01 -31.85
CA SER A 154 8.90 -7.10 -31.88
C SER A 154 8.24 -6.22 -30.83
N LEU A 155 7.02 -5.76 -31.14
CA LEU A 155 6.14 -5.00 -30.25
C LEU A 155 4.75 -5.67 -30.22
N THR A 156 4.33 -6.14 -29.06
CA THR A 156 3.06 -6.83 -28.89
C THR A 156 2.17 -6.07 -27.89
N LEU A 157 0.94 -5.79 -28.30
CA LEU A 157 -0.10 -5.26 -27.42
C LEU A 157 -0.86 -6.43 -26.78
N ASN A 158 -0.79 -6.55 -25.47
CA ASN A 158 -1.51 -7.58 -24.72
C ASN A 158 -2.67 -6.96 -23.94
N LYS A 159 -3.83 -7.62 -24.03
CA LYS A 159 -5.03 -7.25 -23.29
C LYS A 159 -5.24 -8.23 -22.14
N ILE A 160 -5.28 -7.73 -20.90
CA ILE A 160 -5.61 -8.53 -19.73
C ILE A 160 -6.92 -8.02 -19.15
N VAL A 161 -7.93 -8.89 -19.14
CA VAL A 161 -9.22 -8.60 -18.51
C VAL A 161 -9.20 -9.22 -17.11
N SER A 162 -9.30 -8.40 -16.08
CA SER A 162 -9.42 -8.84 -14.69
C SER A 162 -10.82 -8.53 -14.17
N GLN A 163 -11.38 -9.45 -13.40
CA GLN A 163 -12.65 -9.26 -12.73
C GLN A 163 -12.39 -8.70 -11.35
N GLY A 164 -12.83 -7.48 -11.11
CA GLY A 164 -12.71 -6.83 -9.81
C GLY A 164 -13.67 -7.41 -8.77
N ARG A 165 -13.46 -7.05 -7.51
CA ARG A 165 -14.16 -7.58 -6.32
C ARG A 165 -15.71 -7.49 -6.37
N TYR A 166 -16.27 -6.66 -7.26
CA TYR A 166 -17.72 -6.45 -7.43
C TYR A 166 -18.20 -6.81 -8.84
N GLY A 167 -17.56 -7.77 -9.51
CA GLY A 167 -17.94 -8.19 -10.86
C GLY A 167 -17.60 -7.18 -11.96
N VAL A 168 -16.98 -6.06 -11.62
CA VAL A 168 -16.60 -5.02 -12.58
C VAL A 168 -15.40 -5.48 -13.38
N LYS A 169 -15.56 -5.65 -14.69
CA LYS A 169 -14.47 -6.00 -15.60
C LYS A 169 -13.51 -4.79 -15.73
N GLN A 170 -12.27 -4.99 -15.38
CA GLN A 170 -11.18 -4.04 -15.61
C GLN A 170 -10.33 -4.55 -16.77
N VAL A 171 -10.05 -3.67 -17.71
CA VAL A 171 -9.21 -3.99 -18.87
C VAL A 171 -7.86 -3.28 -18.71
N ASN A 172 -6.80 -4.05 -18.80
CA ASN A 172 -5.43 -3.55 -18.76
C ASN A 172 -4.77 -3.86 -20.10
N TYR A 173 -4.19 -2.85 -20.72
CA TYR A 173 -3.39 -3.00 -21.91
C TYR A 173 -1.90 -2.82 -21.55
N PHE A 174 -1.08 -3.76 -22.04
CA PHE A 174 0.36 -3.75 -21.85
C PHE A 174 1.05 -3.89 -23.19
N PHE A 175 2.03 -3.05 -23.42
CA PHE A 175 2.99 -3.31 -24.48
C PHE A 175 4.10 -4.22 -23.95
N ARG A 176 4.42 -5.22 -24.74
CA ARG A 176 5.57 -6.07 -24.53
C ARG A 176 6.47 -5.91 -25.75
N ALA A 177 7.58 -5.23 -25.57
CA ALA A 177 8.60 -5.06 -26.56
C ALA A 177 9.70 -6.10 -26.34
N ARG A 178 10.18 -6.73 -27.41
CA ARG A 178 11.36 -7.59 -27.40
C ARG A 178 12.46 -6.88 -28.17
N ASP A 179 13.63 -6.70 -27.55
CA ASP A 179 14.76 -6.14 -28.24
C ASP A 179 15.49 -7.20 -29.09
N VAL A 180 16.42 -6.76 -29.95
CA VAL A 180 17.22 -7.63 -30.81
C VAL A 180 18.14 -8.57 -30.01
N LYS A 181 18.41 -8.25 -28.73
CA LYS A 181 19.16 -9.09 -27.77
C LYS A 181 18.28 -10.13 -27.08
N GLY A 182 16.97 -10.16 -27.37
CA GLY A 182 16.01 -11.07 -26.80
C GLY A 182 15.45 -10.65 -25.43
N GLN A 183 15.82 -9.48 -24.91
CA GLN A 183 15.29 -8.99 -23.64
C GLN A 183 13.87 -8.46 -23.80
N PHE A 184 13.04 -8.66 -22.77
CA PHE A 184 11.65 -8.21 -22.78
C PHE A 184 11.49 -6.95 -21.94
N HIS A 185 10.87 -5.94 -22.53
CA HIS A 185 10.46 -4.71 -21.89
C HIS A 185 8.93 -4.67 -21.84
N THR A 186 8.35 -4.60 -20.64
CA THR A 186 6.89 -4.54 -20.48
C THR A 186 6.53 -3.22 -19.84
N PHE A 187 5.63 -2.48 -20.46
CA PHE A 187 5.10 -1.25 -19.93
C PHE A 187 3.59 -1.19 -20.09
N ARG A 188 2.93 -0.56 -19.12
CA ARG A 188 1.49 -0.45 -19.10
C ARG A 188 1.07 0.70 -20.00
N ALA A 189 0.27 0.39 -21.02
CA ALA A 189 -0.29 1.40 -21.91
C ALA A 189 -1.57 1.99 -21.31
N TYR A 190 -2.37 1.19 -20.59
CA TYR A 190 -3.63 1.68 -20.03
C TYR A 190 -4.18 0.79 -18.92
N HIS A 191 -4.91 1.44 -17.98
CA HIS A 191 -5.69 0.79 -16.94
C HIS A 191 -7.03 1.54 -16.77
N GLY A 192 -8.16 0.88 -17.02
CA GLY A 192 -9.46 1.51 -16.85
C GLY A 192 -10.64 0.73 -17.42
N ARG A 193 -11.79 1.40 -17.51
CA ARG A 193 -13.09 0.80 -17.86
C ARG A 193 -13.57 1.14 -19.27
N LYS A 194 -12.95 2.08 -19.99
CA LYS A 194 -13.45 2.56 -21.28
C LYS A 194 -13.12 1.61 -22.43
N LYS A 195 -14.14 1.28 -23.24
CA LYS A 195 -14.02 0.42 -24.43
C LYS A 195 -13.29 1.11 -25.61
N THR A 196 -13.43 2.41 -25.75
CA THR A 196 -12.90 3.20 -26.88
C THR A 196 -11.37 3.25 -26.97
N LEU A 197 -10.70 2.72 -25.99
CA LEU A 197 -9.25 2.78 -25.85
C LEU A 197 -8.50 1.72 -26.65
N ALA A 198 -9.16 0.65 -27.07
CA ALA A 198 -8.55 -0.34 -27.95
C ALA A 198 -8.23 0.30 -29.32
N GLU A 199 -9.16 1.08 -29.84
CA GLU A 199 -9.05 1.74 -31.16
C GLU A 199 -7.86 2.72 -31.22
N ASP A 200 -7.67 3.51 -30.16
CA ASP A 200 -6.54 4.47 -30.12
C ASP A 200 -5.18 3.76 -30.03
N LEU A 201 -5.11 2.64 -29.27
CA LEU A 201 -3.87 1.86 -29.18
C LEU A 201 -3.60 1.07 -30.44
N GLU A 202 -4.64 0.63 -31.16
CA GLU A 202 -4.52 0.03 -32.49
C GLU A 202 -4.06 1.07 -33.51
N THR A 203 -4.59 2.30 -33.46
CA THR A 203 -4.10 3.41 -34.27
C THR A 203 -2.62 3.67 -34.05
N PHE A 204 -2.16 3.67 -32.80
CA PHE A 204 -0.75 3.78 -32.48
C PHE A 204 0.09 2.67 -33.10
N LEU A 205 -0.36 1.42 -33.04
CA LEU A 205 0.34 0.30 -33.66
C LEU A 205 0.38 0.40 -35.19
N VAL A 206 -0.71 0.90 -35.81
CA VAL A 206 -0.76 1.17 -37.26
C VAL A 206 0.27 2.23 -37.66
N VAL A 207 0.34 3.33 -36.93
CA VAL A 207 1.34 4.39 -37.19
C VAL A 207 2.76 3.86 -37.08
N ILE A 208 3.06 3.07 -36.05
CA ILE A 208 4.38 2.44 -35.92
C ILE A 208 4.64 1.47 -37.07
N GLY A 209 3.70 0.61 -37.41
CA GLY A 209 3.86 -0.38 -38.49
C GLY A 209 4.07 0.25 -39.87
N GLN A 210 3.39 1.34 -40.16
CA GLN A 210 3.59 2.10 -41.41
C GLN A 210 4.99 2.72 -41.49
N ARG A 211 5.49 3.20 -40.35
CA ARG A 211 6.79 3.89 -40.32
C ARG A 211 8.00 2.97 -40.15
N TYR A 212 7.77 1.81 -39.55
CA TYR A 212 8.81 0.82 -39.25
C TYR A 212 8.33 -0.58 -39.71
N PRO A 213 8.33 -0.86 -41.03
CA PRO A 213 7.78 -2.10 -41.57
C PRO A 213 8.55 -3.36 -41.13
N ASP A 214 9.81 -3.23 -40.75
CA ASP A 214 10.64 -4.33 -40.26
C ASP A 214 10.29 -4.77 -38.82
N LEU A 215 9.54 -3.95 -38.09
CA LEU A 215 9.14 -4.26 -36.72
C LEU A 215 7.94 -5.22 -36.72
N GLN A 216 8.13 -6.40 -36.11
CA GLN A 216 7.01 -7.34 -35.93
C GLN A 216 6.01 -6.78 -34.92
N ILE A 217 4.80 -6.45 -35.39
CA ILE A 217 3.72 -5.93 -34.57
C ILE A 217 2.63 -6.97 -34.43
N ALA A 218 2.16 -7.25 -33.21
CA ALA A 218 1.04 -8.13 -32.92
C ALA A 218 0.13 -7.56 -31.83
N SER A 219 -1.19 -7.79 -31.96
CA SER A 219 -2.16 -7.55 -30.89
C SER A 219 -2.74 -8.89 -30.43
N LYS A 220 -2.80 -9.14 -29.11
CA LYS A 220 -3.33 -10.36 -28.48
C LYS A 220 -4.36 -10.04 -27.39
#